data_90eb5fa3db80fb28286d06f88ce3176f
#
_entry.id   90eb5fa3db80fb28286d06f88ce3176f
#
_cell.length_a   1.000
_cell.length_b   1.000
_cell.length_c   1.000
_cell.angle_alpha   90.00
_cell.angle_beta   90.00
_cell.angle_gamma   90.00
#
_symmetry.space_group_name_H-M   'P 1'
#
loop_
_entity.id
_entity.type
_entity.pdbx_description
1 polymer ?
#
loop_
_entity_poly.entity_id
_entity_poly.type
_entity_poly.pdbx_seq_one_letter_code
_entity_poly.pdbx_strand_id
1 'polypeptide(L)'
;WGAPAEVAKVSPVAASASYLAHLRAAWNHQHPHDRLEAQELVLTVPASFDEAARALTLQAARDAGLGADLRLLEEPQAALYDWLHRHRRTLSQDLAGIDLVLVCDVGGGTTDLSLVRATLGAGGAPQMQRVAVGRHLMLGGDNMDLALARRAEEKLTAADPGAPRLAAGQLAQLVERCRSVKELLLAADAPASAPVTLLGAGSRLIGGARSVGFDRDEVRQL
;
A
#
# COMPACT_ATOMS: atom_id res chain seq x y z
N TRP A 1 10.82 -12.74 -3.47
CA TRP A 1 10.19 -14.06 -3.46
C TRP A 1 10.00 -14.55 -4.90
N GLY A 2 10.46 -15.76 -5.21
CA GLY A 2 10.30 -16.33 -6.55
C GLY A 2 11.23 -15.79 -7.64
N ALA A 3 12.16 -14.88 -7.34
CA ALA A 3 13.15 -14.46 -8.31
C ALA A 3 14.14 -15.59 -8.62
N PRO A 4 14.57 -15.74 -9.90
CA PRO A 4 15.61 -16.70 -10.27
C PRO A 4 16.89 -16.51 -9.46
N ALA A 5 17.65 -17.60 -9.25
CA ALA A 5 18.86 -17.58 -8.40
C ALA A 5 19.95 -16.63 -8.93
N GLU A 6 19.96 -16.41 -10.24
CA GLU A 6 20.91 -15.53 -10.96
C GLU A 6 20.58 -14.04 -10.83
N VAL A 7 19.39 -13.69 -10.34
CA VAL A 7 19.00 -12.28 -10.12
C VAL A 7 19.65 -11.78 -8.84
N ALA A 8 20.37 -10.67 -8.95
CA ALA A 8 21.03 -10.02 -7.81
C ALA A 8 20.00 -9.66 -6.72
N LYS A 9 20.31 -10.05 -5.48
CA LYS A 9 19.45 -9.71 -4.33
C LYS A 9 19.70 -8.27 -3.92
N VAL A 10 18.62 -7.54 -3.68
CA VAL A 10 18.63 -6.17 -3.17
C VAL A 10 18.14 -6.19 -1.73
N SER A 11 18.85 -5.50 -0.83
CA SER A 11 18.39 -5.38 0.56
C SER A 11 17.15 -4.49 0.64
N PRO A 12 16.28 -4.68 1.64
CA PRO A 12 15.13 -3.77 1.86
C PRO A 12 15.57 -2.31 2.02
N VAL A 13 16.69 -2.05 2.70
CA VAL A 13 17.23 -0.69 2.87
C VAL A 13 17.62 -0.08 1.53
N ALA A 14 18.35 -0.84 0.69
CA ALA A 14 18.75 -0.36 -0.64
C ALA A 14 17.52 -0.14 -1.56
N ALA A 15 16.52 -1.00 -1.48
CA ALA A 15 15.27 -0.83 -2.22
C ALA A 15 14.55 0.45 -1.77
N SER A 16 14.37 0.66 -0.46
CA SER A 16 13.77 1.87 0.10
C SER A 16 14.54 3.13 -0.29
N ALA A 17 15.88 3.10 -0.21
CA ALA A 17 16.72 4.21 -0.64
C ALA A 17 16.52 4.54 -2.13
N SER A 18 16.39 3.52 -2.98
CA SER A 18 16.13 3.71 -4.42
C SER A 18 14.80 4.40 -4.68
N TYR A 19 13.72 4.01 -3.99
CA TYR A 19 12.42 4.66 -4.11
C TYR A 19 12.46 6.12 -3.62
N LEU A 20 13.07 6.37 -2.46
CA LEU A 20 13.20 7.72 -1.91
C LEU A 20 14.05 8.62 -2.81
N ALA A 21 15.14 8.09 -3.39
CA ALA A 21 15.97 8.81 -4.37
C ALA A 21 15.19 9.14 -5.64
N HIS A 22 14.33 8.23 -6.10
CA HIS A 22 13.45 8.47 -7.25
C HIS A 22 12.44 9.59 -6.94
N LEU A 23 11.79 9.56 -5.78
CA LEU A 23 10.87 10.62 -5.35
C LEU A 23 11.58 11.98 -5.26
N ARG A 24 12.79 12.02 -4.69
CA ARG A 24 13.61 13.25 -4.65
C ARG A 24 13.90 13.77 -6.07
N ALA A 25 14.32 12.88 -6.96
CA ALA A 25 14.62 13.26 -8.34
C ALA A 25 13.38 13.79 -9.06
N ALA A 26 12.23 13.14 -8.91
CA ALA A 26 10.96 13.58 -9.48
C ALA A 26 10.52 14.96 -8.96
N TRP A 27 10.58 15.16 -7.64
CA TRP A 27 10.29 16.46 -7.03
C TRP A 27 11.22 17.54 -7.57
N ASN A 28 12.53 17.30 -7.54
CA ASN A 28 13.52 18.27 -7.97
C ASN A 28 13.42 18.62 -9.46
N HIS A 29 12.92 17.69 -10.27
CA HIS A 29 12.62 17.95 -11.68
C HIS A 29 11.42 18.91 -11.83
N GLN A 30 10.38 18.75 -11.03
CA GLN A 30 9.19 19.60 -11.05
C GLN A 30 9.41 20.93 -10.33
N HIS A 31 10.29 20.95 -9.32
CA HIS A 31 10.56 22.10 -8.46
C HIS A 31 12.06 22.46 -8.42
N PRO A 32 12.65 22.93 -9.53
CA PRO A 32 14.11 23.11 -9.63
C PRO A 32 14.69 24.15 -8.65
N HIS A 33 13.84 25.09 -8.18
CA HIS A 33 14.24 26.15 -7.24
C HIS A 33 13.93 25.81 -5.77
N ASP A 34 13.11 24.78 -5.53
CA ASP A 34 12.65 24.35 -4.19
C ASP A 34 12.95 22.87 -4.00
N ARG A 35 14.24 22.53 -3.93
CA ARG A 35 14.72 21.16 -3.86
C ARG A 35 14.19 20.43 -2.62
N LEU A 36 13.83 19.14 -2.79
CA LEU A 36 13.22 18.34 -1.73
C LEU A 36 14.10 18.25 -0.48
N GLU A 37 15.40 18.05 -0.65
CA GLU A 37 16.37 17.95 0.44
C GLU A 37 16.56 19.26 1.24
N ALA A 38 16.04 20.37 0.75
CA ALA A 38 16.03 21.66 1.44
C ALA A 38 14.69 21.96 2.15
N GLN A 39 13.72 21.07 2.05
CA GLN A 39 12.41 21.24 2.67
C GLN A 39 12.37 20.60 4.08
N GLU A 40 11.41 21.01 4.91
CA GLU A 40 11.06 20.25 6.11
C GLU A 40 10.39 18.93 5.69
N LEU A 41 11.06 17.81 5.98
CA LEU A 41 10.59 16.51 5.56
C LEU A 41 10.04 15.70 6.73
N VAL A 42 8.87 15.12 6.51
CA VAL A 42 8.29 14.10 7.37
C VAL A 42 8.13 12.82 6.55
N LEU A 43 8.71 11.74 7.02
CA LEU A 43 8.54 10.41 6.43
C LEU A 43 7.68 9.56 7.36
N THR A 44 6.58 9.04 6.84
CA THR A 44 5.70 8.18 7.63
C THR A 44 6.22 6.75 7.67
N VAL A 45 6.01 6.09 8.81
CA VAL A 45 6.39 4.71 9.07
C VAL A 45 5.27 3.98 9.80
N PRO A 46 5.14 2.66 9.62
CA PRO A 46 4.18 1.86 10.39
C PRO A 46 4.35 2.04 11.90
N ALA A 47 3.23 2.05 12.64
CA ALA A 47 3.25 2.17 14.10
C ALA A 47 3.95 0.98 14.78
N SER A 48 4.05 -0.15 14.08
CA SER A 48 4.74 -1.38 14.52
C SER A 48 6.26 -1.35 14.39
N PHE A 49 6.83 -0.32 13.72
CA PHE A 49 8.29 -0.22 13.57
C PHE A 49 8.95 0.03 14.91
N ASP A 50 9.85 -0.88 15.28
CA ASP A 50 10.75 -0.72 16.42
C ASP A 50 11.92 0.25 16.11
N GLU A 51 12.75 0.51 17.09
CA GLU A 51 13.90 1.40 16.96
C GLU A 51 14.88 0.96 15.84
N ALA A 52 15.04 -0.35 15.63
CA ALA A 52 15.93 -0.87 14.59
C ALA A 52 15.34 -0.58 13.19
N ALA A 53 14.04 -0.83 12.98
CA ALA A 53 13.37 -0.54 11.72
C ALA A 53 13.34 0.97 11.42
N ARG A 54 13.13 1.80 12.45
CA ARG A 54 13.20 3.27 12.35
C ARG A 54 14.61 3.73 11.95
N ALA A 55 15.66 3.17 12.57
CA ALA A 55 17.05 3.49 12.24
C ALA A 55 17.41 3.11 10.80
N LEU A 56 16.96 1.93 10.33
CA LEU A 56 17.15 1.49 8.94
C LEU A 56 16.40 2.38 7.94
N THR A 57 15.21 2.86 8.30
CA THR A 57 14.45 3.81 7.48
C THR A 57 15.18 5.15 7.35
N LEU A 58 15.71 5.68 8.46
CA LEU A 58 16.53 6.89 8.44
C LEU A 58 17.83 6.70 7.64
N GLN A 59 18.43 5.51 7.70
CA GLN A 59 19.59 5.18 6.86
C GLN A 59 19.21 5.23 5.38
N ALA A 60 18.12 4.58 4.97
CA ALA A 60 17.64 4.61 3.60
C ALA A 60 17.36 6.04 3.11
N ALA A 61 16.81 6.89 3.97
CA ALA A 61 16.57 8.30 3.66
C ALA A 61 17.88 9.09 3.45
N ARG A 62 18.89 8.86 4.30
CA ARG A 62 20.23 9.44 4.13
C ARG A 62 20.89 8.96 2.85
N ASP A 63 20.85 7.65 2.56
CA ASP A 63 21.42 7.04 1.36
C ASP A 63 20.75 7.58 0.09
N ALA A 64 19.46 7.94 0.17
CA ALA A 64 18.72 8.62 -0.88
C ALA A 64 19.08 10.11 -1.03
N GLY A 65 19.87 10.68 -0.12
CA GLY A 65 20.24 12.09 -0.10
C GLY A 65 19.10 13.03 0.35
N LEU A 66 18.17 12.55 1.16
CA LEU A 66 17.22 13.41 1.86
C LEU A 66 17.89 14.11 3.04
N GLY A 67 17.38 15.29 3.41
CA GLY A 67 18.00 16.17 4.43
C GLY A 67 18.20 15.49 5.78
N ALA A 68 19.18 16.00 6.55
CA ALA A 68 19.51 15.45 7.87
C ALA A 68 18.38 15.67 8.92
N ASP A 69 17.55 16.69 8.71
CA ASP A 69 16.47 17.11 9.62
C ASP A 69 15.14 16.37 9.36
N LEU A 70 15.18 15.28 8.59
CA LEU A 70 14.01 14.47 8.32
C LEU A 70 13.45 13.88 9.63
N ARG A 71 12.14 14.04 9.82
CA ARG A 71 11.41 13.50 10.98
C ARG A 71 10.60 12.29 10.59
N LEU A 72 10.59 11.26 11.45
CA LEU A 72 9.69 10.13 11.31
C LEU A 72 8.38 10.40 12.07
N LEU A 73 7.26 10.06 11.43
CA LEU A 73 5.92 10.10 12.01
C LEU A 73 5.23 8.76 11.77
N GLU A 74 4.49 8.26 12.75
CA GLU A 74 3.72 7.04 12.54
C GLU A 74 2.52 7.29 11.60
N GLU A 75 2.27 6.37 10.67
CA GLU A 75 1.20 6.46 9.66
C GLU A 75 -0.16 6.77 10.28
N PRO A 76 -0.62 6.07 11.37
CA PRO A 76 -1.90 6.39 11.98
C PRO A 76 -1.94 7.79 12.63
N GLN A 77 -0.79 8.29 13.10
CA GLN A 77 -0.72 9.67 13.60
C GLN A 77 -0.83 10.69 12.45
N ALA A 78 -0.17 10.42 11.34
CA ALA A 78 -0.25 11.27 10.15
C ALA A 78 -1.69 11.34 9.61
N ALA A 79 -2.37 10.19 9.50
CA ALA A 79 -3.76 10.11 9.08
C ALA A 79 -4.69 10.91 10.02
N LEU A 80 -4.48 10.78 11.33
CA LEU A 80 -5.26 11.52 12.33
C LEU A 80 -5.00 13.04 12.24
N TYR A 81 -3.74 13.47 12.07
CA TYR A 81 -3.40 14.89 11.91
C TYR A 81 -3.98 15.49 10.63
N ASP A 82 -3.99 14.75 9.52
CA ASP A 82 -4.65 15.20 8.30
C ASP A 82 -6.17 15.35 8.51
N TRP A 83 -6.80 14.37 9.16
CA TRP A 83 -8.22 14.45 9.50
C TRP A 83 -8.53 15.68 10.37
N LEU A 84 -7.77 15.90 11.45
CA LEU A 84 -7.90 17.07 12.33
C LEU A 84 -7.72 18.38 11.56
N HIS A 85 -6.75 18.43 10.66
CA HIS A 85 -6.51 19.62 9.84
C HIS A 85 -7.68 19.91 8.90
N ARG A 86 -8.20 18.91 8.24
CA ARG A 86 -9.36 19.05 7.32
C ARG A 86 -10.62 19.48 8.08
N HIS A 87 -10.82 18.97 9.29
CA HIS A 87 -12.00 19.24 10.11
C HIS A 87 -11.79 20.37 11.13
N ARG A 88 -10.71 21.14 11.03
CA ARG A 88 -10.35 22.18 12.03
C ARG A 88 -11.45 23.20 12.34
N ARG A 89 -12.41 23.39 11.42
CA ARG A 89 -13.55 24.32 11.60
C ARG A 89 -14.75 23.67 12.29
N THR A 90 -14.83 22.36 12.30
CA THR A 90 -15.97 21.57 12.80
C THR A 90 -15.58 20.62 13.94
N LEU A 91 -14.31 20.65 14.39
CA LEU A 91 -13.76 19.72 15.38
C LEU A 91 -14.63 19.55 16.63
N SER A 92 -15.15 20.66 17.19
CA SER A 92 -15.99 20.60 18.37
C SER A 92 -17.32 19.86 18.14
N GLN A 93 -17.84 19.91 16.90
CA GLN A 93 -19.04 19.17 16.50
C GLN A 93 -18.71 17.73 16.19
N ASP A 94 -17.64 17.50 15.41
CA ASP A 94 -17.22 16.17 14.96
C ASP A 94 -16.76 15.28 16.10
N LEU A 95 -16.17 15.88 17.16
CA LEU A 95 -15.71 15.17 18.37
C LEU A 95 -16.71 15.24 19.53
N ALA A 96 -17.88 15.85 19.37
CA ALA A 96 -18.88 15.94 20.43
C ALA A 96 -19.35 14.54 20.84
N GLY A 97 -19.13 14.18 22.11
CA GLY A 97 -19.49 12.87 22.66
C GLY A 97 -18.60 11.71 22.20
N ILE A 98 -17.48 11.98 21.54
CA ILE A 98 -16.52 10.99 21.12
C ILE A 98 -15.35 10.99 22.08
N ASP A 99 -15.16 9.88 22.81
CA ASP A 99 -14.03 9.67 23.70
C ASP A 99 -12.86 8.93 23.04
N LEU A 100 -13.16 8.10 22.04
CA LEU A 100 -12.20 7.22 21.39
C LEU A 100 -12.36 7.29 19.87
N VAL A 101 -11.24 7.40 19.18
CA VAL A 101 -11.10 7.34 17.72
C VAL A 101 -10.31 6.10 17.37
N LEU A 102 -10.86 5.24 16.50
CA LEU A 102 -10.13 4.15 15.90
C LEU A 102 -9.56 4.62 14.56
N VAL A 103 -8.25 4.56 14.43
CA VAL A 103 -7.56 4.72 13.15
C VAL A 103 -7.30 3.34 12.59
N CYS A 104 -7.87 3.08 11.42
CA CYS A 104 -7.71 1.84 10.67
C CYS A 104 -6.93 2.14 9.39
N ASP A 105 -5.69 1.69 9.32
CA ASP A 105 -4.81 1.84 8.17
C ASP A 105 -4.71 0.50 7.44
N VAL A 106 -5.28 0.43 6.25
CA VAL A 106 -5.26 -0.77 5.39
C VAL A 106 -4.38 -0.49 4.18
N GLY A 107 -3.14 -0.93 4.28
CA GLY A 107 -2.14 -0.78 3.22
C GLY A 107 -2.16 -1.92 2.20
N GLY A 108 -1.13 -1.97 1.34
CA GLY A 108 -0.93 -3.05 0.39
C GLY A 108 -0.61 -4.38 1.07
N GLY A 109 0.34 -4.39 2.01
CA GLY A 109 0.81 -5.61 2.70
C GLY A 109 0.32 -5.78 4.12
N THR A 110 -0.23 -4.74 4.75
CA THR A 110 -0.52 -4.72 6.19
C THR A 110 -1.79 -3.98 6.52
N THR A 111 -2.35 -4.32 7.68
CA THR A 111 -3.43 -3.55 8.31
C THR A 111 -3.02 -3.22 9.73
N ASP A 112 -3.01 -1.94 10.06
CA ASP A 112 -2.66 -1.39 11.36
C ASP A 112 -3.88 -0.71 12.00
N LEU A 113 -4.09 -1.00 13.27
CA LEU A 113 -5.18 -0.44 14.07
C LEU A 113 -4.60 0.34 15.24
N SER A 114 -5.00 1.59 15.40
CA SER A 114 -4.59 2.44 16.53
C SER A 114 -5.80 3.06 17.20
N LEU A 115 -5.87 2.94 18.52
CA LEU A 115 -6.92 3.53 19.33
C LEU A 115 -6.38 4.78 20.01
N VAL A 116 -7.05 5.89 19.76
CA VAL A 116 -6.66 7.22 20.25
C VAL A 116 -7.79 7.81 21.09
N ARG A 117 -7.51 8.25 22.32
CA ARG A 117 -8.44 9.02 23.11
C ARG A 117 -8.44 10.46 22.60
N ALA A 118 -9.63 10.96 22.30
CA ALA A 118 -9.84 12.34 21.88
C ALA A 118 -10.52 13.11 23.02
N THR A 119 -9.93 14.22 23.44
CA THR A 119 -10.54 15.15 24.40
C THR A 119 -10.40 16.57 23.89
N LEU A 120 -11.37 17.41 24.22
CA LEU A 120 -11.27 18.84 23.96
C LEU A 120 -10.73 19.54 25.22
N GLY A 121 -9.57 20.12 25.12
CA GLY A 121 -8.96 20.92 26.19
C GLY A 121 -9.63 22.29 26.34
N ALA A 122 -9.14 23.07 27.29
CA ALA A 122 -9.57 24.44 27.51
C ALA A 122 -9.37 25.27 26.21
N GLY A 123 -10.43 25.93 25.75
CA GLY A 123 -10.42 26.67 24.47
C GLY A 123 -10.73 25.85 23.22
N GLY A 124 -11.18 24.58 23.37
CA GLY A 124 -11.59 23.73 22.24
C GLY A 124 -10.43 23.12 21.44
N ALA A 125 -9.19 23.24 21.93
CA ALA A 125 -8.05 22.58 21.28
C ALA A 125 -8.14 21.05 21.47
N PRO A 126 -8.01 20.26 20.42
CA PRO A 126 -8.05 18.81 20.54
C PRO A 126 -6.77 18.30 21.24
N GLN A 127 -6.96 17.42 22.20
CA GLN A 127 -5.89 16.66 22.83
C GLN A 127 -6.04 15.21 22.45
N MET A 128 -5.00 14.64 21.85
CA MET A 128 -4.99 13.27 21.36
C MET A 128 -3.97 12.46 22.13
N GLN A 129 -4.40 11.34 22.69
CA GLN A 129 -3.55 10.41 23.41
C GLN A 129 -3.73 9.01 22.84
N ARG A 130 -2.67 8.42 22.31
CA ARG A 130 -2.70 7.02 21.89
C ARG A 130 -2.90 6.13 23.12
N VAL A 131 -3.95 5.31 23.08
CA VAL A 131 -4.35 4.40 24.17
C VAL A 131 -3.83 2.99 23.91
N ALA A 132 -3.94 2.54 22.66
CA ALA A 132 -3.51 1.20 22.27
C ALA A 132 -3.12 1.15 20.79
N VAL A 133 -2.24 0.20 20.46
CA VAL A 133 -1.92 -0.21 19.09
C VAL A 133 -2.30 -1.67 18.96
N GLY A 134 -3.03 -2.01 17.90
CA GLY A 134 -3.36 -3.38 17.57
C GLY A 134 -2.12 -4.18 17.19
N ARG A 135 -2.27 -5.51 17.14
CA ARG A 135 -1.23 -6.34 16.54
C ARG A 135 -1.18 -6.03 15.05
N HIS A 136 0.03 -5.91 14.54
CA HIS A 136 0.29 -5.77 13.13
C HIS A 136 -0.24 -6.98 12.35
N LEU A 137 -1.16 -6.76 11.44
CA LEU A 137 -1.71 -7.81 10.60
C LEU A 137 -1.01 -7.77 9.24
N MET A 138 -0.38 -8.88 8.87
CA MET A 138 0.25 -9.06 7.55
C MET A 138 -0.81 -9.37 6.48
N LEU A 139 -1.87 -8.55 6.46
CA LEU A 139 -3.01 -8.65 5.55
C LEU A 139 -3.29 -7.27 4.98
N GLY A 140 -3.37 -7.19 3.66
CA GLY A 140 -3.64 -5.96 2.94
C GLY A 140 -4.09 -6.23 1.50
N GLY A 141 -4.06 -5.22 0.67
CA GLY A 141 -4.49 -5.28 -0.73
C GLY A 141 -3.78 -6.34 -1.55
N ASP A 142 -2.49 -6.57 -1.31
CA ASP A 142 -1.68 -7.57 -2.01
C ASP A 142 -2.14 -9.00 -1.73
N ASN A 143 -2.67 -9.26 -0.51
CA ASN A 143 -3.27 -10.56 -0.17
C ASN A 143 -4.57 -10.78 -0.94
N MET A 144 -5.37 -9.72 -1.11
CA MET A 144 -6.59 -9.77 -1.95
C MET A 144 -6.24 -10.02 -3.41
N ASP A 145 -5.20 -9.36 -3.93
CA ASP A 145 -4.71 -9.56 -5.29
C ASP A 145 -4.25 -11.00 -5.52
N LEU A 146 -3.51 -11.57 -4.55
CA LEU A 146 -3.07 -12.95 -4.60
C LEU A 146 -4.25 -13.94 -4.51
N ALA A 147 -5.25 -13.68 -3.66
CA ALA A 147 -6.44 -14.52 -3.55
C ALA A 147 -7.21 -14.53 -4.88
N LEU A 148 -7.40 -13.36 -5.51
CA LEU A 148 -8.03 -13.24 -6.82
C LEU A 148 -7.22 -13.95 -7.90
N ALA A 149 -5.88 -13.84 -7.87
CA ALA A 149 -4.99 -14.53 -8.79
C ALA A 149 -5.09 -16.07 -8.66
N ARG A 150 -5.20 -16.58 -7.43
CA ARG A 150 -5.44 -18.01 -7.21
C ARG A 150 -6.78 -18.46 -7.79
N ARG A 151 -7.83 -17.66 -7.59
CA ARG A 151 -9.13 -17.94 -8.19
C ARG A 151 -9.09 -17.89 -9.72
N ALA A 152 -8.33 -16.95 -10.29
CA ALA A 152 -8.08 -16.88 -11.73
C ALA A 152 -7.34 -18.14 -12.25
N GLU A 153 -6.30 -18.59 -11.54
CA GLU A 153 -5.56 -19.80 -11.85
C GLU A 153 -6.47 -21.04 -11.86
N GLU A 154 -7.35 -21.18 -10.88
CA GLU A 154 -8.36 -22.25 -10.80
C GLU A 154 -9.29 -22.25 -12.02
N LYS A 155 -9.85 -21.07 -12.38
CA LYS A 155 -10.71 -20.92 -13.56
C LYS A 155 -9.97 -21.24 -14.86
N LEU A 156 -8.72 -20.78 -15.01
CA LEU A 156 -7.88 -21.08 -16.18
C LEU A 156 -7.57 -22.58 -16.30
N THR A 157 -7.31 -23.25 -15.17
CA THR A 157 -7.05 -24.69 -15.12
C THR A 157 -8.31 -25.50 -15.43
N ALA A 158 -9.46 -25.06 -14.93
CA ALA A 158 -10.74 -25.71 -15.23
C ALA A 158 -11.13 -25.60 -16.72
N ALA A 159 -10.79 -24.48 -17.35
CA ALA A 159 -11.04 -24.25 -18.79
C ALA A 159 -10.09 -25.05 -19.68
N ASP A 160 -8.87 -25.37 -19.21
CA ASP A 160 -7.88 -26.18 -19.93
C ASP A 160 -7.12 -27.08 -18.94
N PRO A 161 -7.69 -28.26 -18.62
CA PRO A 161 -7.09 -29.18 -17.65
C PRO A 161 -5.73 -29.77 -18.06
N GLY A 162 -5.40 -29.70 -19.35
CA GLY A 162 -4.12 -30.16 -19.89
C GLY A 162 -3.01 -29.11 -19.86
N ALA A 163 -3.33 -27.87 -19.48
CA ALA A 163 -2.35 -26.80 -19.45
C ALA A 163 -1.32 -27.01 -18.32
N PRO A 164 -0.03 -26.69 -18.57
CA PRO A 164 0.97 -26.73 -17.51
C PRO A 164 0.65 -25.72 -16.41
N ARG A 165 1.09 -26.01 -15.18
CA ARG A 165 1.01 -25.07 -14.06
C ARG A 165 1.73 -23.77 -14.41
N LEU A 166 1.21 -22.65 -13.86
CA LEU A 166 1.82 -21.35 -14.07
C LEU A 166 3.23 -21.29 -13.46
N ALA A 167 4.19 -20.84 -14.25
CA ALA A 167 5.50 -20.50 -13.71
C ALA A 167 5.42 -19.27 -12.79
N ALA A 168 6.39 -19.10 -11.88
CA ALA A 168 6.40 -18.00 -10.91
C ALA A 168 6.23 -16.61 -11.57
N GLY A 169 6.88 -16.39 -12.72
CA GLY A 169 6.74 -15.13 -13.45
C GLY A 169 5.34 -14.92 -14.04
N GLN A 170 4.67 -15.99 -14.48
CA GLN A 170 3.28 -15.92 -14.95
C GLN A 170 2.30 -15.67 -13.81
N LEU A 171 2.54 -16.27 -12.63
CA LEU A 171 1.74 -16.00 -11.44
C LEU A 171 1.90 -14.54 -11.00
N ALA A 172 3.11 -13.99 -11.01
CA ALA A 172 3.34 -12.58 -10.70
C ALA A 172 2.60 -11.64 -11.67
N GLN A 173 2.63 -11.93 -12.98
CA GLN A 173 1.83 -11.18 -13.97
C GLN A 173 0.32 -11.30 -13.69
N LEU A 174 -0.14 -12.49 -13.31
CA LEU A 174 -1.54 -12.73 -12.99
C LEU A 174 -1.98 -11.89 -11.78
N VAL A 175 -1.15 -11.80 -10.72
CA VAL A 175 -1.41 -10.96 -9.55
C VAL A 175 -1.55 -9.49 -9.93
N GLU A 176 -0.65 -8.96 -10.76
CA GLU A 176 -0.74 -7.56 -11.24
C GLU A 176 -2.01 -7.30 -12.06
N ARG A 177 -2.41 -8.24 -12.90
CA ARG A 177 -3.67 -8.14 -13.67
C ARG A 177 -4.89 -8.21 -12.74
N CYS A 178 -4.84 -9.05 -11.73
CA CYS A 178 -5.89 -9.18 -10.72
C CYS A 178 -6.02 -7.91 -9.88
N ARG A 179 -4.91 -7.24 -9.52
CA ARG A 179 -4.95 -5.93 -8.88
C ARG A 179 -5.77 -4.94 -9.69
N SER A 180 -5.44 -4.78 -10.97
CA SER A 180 -6.14 -3.83 -11.85
C SER A 180 -7.62 -4.18 -11.97
N VAL A 181 -7.98 -5.45 -12.06
CA VAL A 181 -9.37 -5.91 -12.15
C VAL A 181 -10.11 -5.72 -10.83
N LYS A 182 -9.47 -5.99 -9.68
CA LYS A 182 -10.02 -5.71 -8.35
C LYS A 182 -10.36 -4.23 -8.19
N GLU A 183 -9.41 -3.36 -8.48
CA GLU A 183 -9.59 -1.91 -8.38
C GLU A 183 -10.71 -1.41 -9.30
N LEU A 184 -10.74 -1.91 -10.54
CA LEU A 184 -11.80 -1.57 -11.49
C LEU A 184 -13.18 -2.03 -11.04
N LEU A 185 -13.33 -3.29 -10.59
CA LEU A 185 -14.62 -3.85 -10.20
C LEU A 185 -15.14 -3.33 -8.86
N LEU A 186 -14.27 -2.86 -7.97
CA LEU A 186 -14.65 -2.27 -6.68
C LEU A 186 -14.84 -0.75 -6.74
N ALA A 187 -14.53 -0.10 -7.86
CA ALA A 187 -14.77 1.33 -8.06
C ALA A 187 -16.27 1.67 -8.03
N ALA A 188 -16.59 2.94 -7.81
CA ALA A 188 -17.98 3.42 -7.77
C ALA A 188 -18.71 3.15 -9.12
N ASP A 189 -18.04 3.45 -10.23
CA ASP A 189 -18.56 3.30 -11.60
C ASP A 189 -18.11 1.99 -12.26
N ALA A 190 -18.01 0.90 -11.48
CA ALA A 190 -17.48 -0.36 -11.96
C ALA A 190 -18.37 -0.98 -13.05
N PRO A 191 -17.78 -1.60 -14.08
CA PRO A 191 -18.50 -2.44 -15.03
C PRO A 191 -19.08 -3.68 -14.32
N ALA A 192 -20.03 -4.37 -14.97
CA ALA A 192 -20.65 -5.58 -14.42
C ALA A 192 -19.62 -6.73 -14.26
N SER A 193 -18.65 -6.81 -15.19
CA SER A 193 -17.57 -7.79 -15.17
C SER A 193 -16.33 -7.24 -15.85
N ALA A 194 -15.17 -7.85 -15.56
CA ALA A 194 -13.90 -7.54 -16.20
C ALA A 194 -13.07 -8.82 -16.44
N PRO A 195 -12.34 -8.90 -17.56
CA PRO A 195 -11.49 -10.05 -17.85
C PRO A 195 -10.11 -9.91 -17.23
N VAL A 196 -9.61 -11.00 -16.67
CA VAL A 196 -8.19 -11.18 -16.36
C VAL A 196 -7.55 -11.99 -17.49
N THR A 197 -6.59 -11.40 -18.18
CA THR A 197 -5.92 -12.03 -19.32
C THR A 197 -4.47 -12.32 -18.98
N LEU A 198 -4.07 -13.57 -19.10
CA LEU A 198 -2.69 -14.04 -19.01
C LEU A 198 -2.11 -14.21 -20.41
N LEU A 199 -1.01 -13.54 -20.69
CA LEU A 199 -0.29 -13.68 -21.95
C LEU A 199 0.55 -14.97 -21.95
N GLY A 200 0.55 -15.70 -23.05
CA GLY A 200 1.36 -16.92 -23.19
C GLY A 200 2.86 -16.61 -23.12
N ALA A 201 3.63 -17.53 -22.54
CA ALA A 201 5.08 -17.49 -22.59
C ALA A 201 5.56 -18.05 -23.96
N GLY A 202 6.17 -17.21 -24.81
CA GLY A 202 6.79 -17.66 -26.06
C GLY A 202 6.68 -16.65 -27.21
N SER A 203 7.49 -16.87 -28.22
CA SER A 203 7.60 -16.01 -29.43
C SER A 203 6.38 -16.07 -30.39
N ARG A 204 5.34 -16.81 -30.06
CA ARG A 204 4.09 -16.83 -30.79
C ARG A 204 3.19 -15.68 -30.38
N LEU A 205 3.24 -14.59 -31.12
CA LEU A 205 2.41 -13.39 -30.90
C LEU A 205 0.90 -13.64 -31.07
N ILE A 206 0.51 -14.75 -31.64
CA ILE A 206 -0.89 -15.10 -31.93
C ILE A 206 -1.14 -16.51 -31.45
N GLY A 207 -1.93 -16.67 -30.36
CA GLY A 207 -2.48 -17.98 -29.97
C GLY A 207 -2.18 -18.45 -28.54
N GLY A 208 -1.69 -17.58 -27.64
CA GLY A 208 -1.35 -17.99 -26.27
C GLY A 208 -2.02 -17.21 -25.14
N ALA A 209 -2.90 -16.25 -25.43
CA ALA A 209 -3.61 -15.52 -24.39
C ALA A 209 -4.77 -16.35 -23.82
N ARG A 210 -4.79 -16.56 -22.51
CA ARG A 210 -5.90 -17.18 -21.78
C ARG A 210 -6.60 -16.11 -20.95
N SER A 211 -7.93 -16.12 -20.93
CA SER A 211 -8.71 -15.11 -20.24
C SER A 211 -9.83 -15.75 -19.43
N VAL A 212 -10.07 -15.19 -18.26
CA VAL A 212 -11.21 -15.53 -17.38
C VAL A 212 -11.90 -14.28 -16.91
N GLY A 213 -13.23 -14.32 -16.81
CA GLY A 213 -14.02 -13.19 -16.34
C GLY A 213 -14.22 -13.25 -14.83
N PHE A 214 -14.31 -12.07 -14.22
CA PHE A 214 -14.79 -11.88 -12.85
C PHE A 214 -15.89 -10.85 -12.84
N ASP A 215 -16.88 -11.05 -12.00
CA ASP A 215 -17.86 -10.04 -11.66
C ASP A 215 -17.56 -9.40 -10.29
N ARG A 216 -18.30 -8.33 -9.97
CA ARG A 216 -18.11 -7.58 -8.73
C ARG A 216 -18.37 -8.45 -7.48
N ASP A 217 -19.37 -9.33 -7.52
CA ASP A 217 -19.78 -10.13 -6.37
C ASP A 217 -18.75 -11.21 -6.08
N GLU A 218 -18.16 -11.83 -7.10
CA GLU A 218 -17.02 -12.74 -6.94
C GLU A 218 -15.83 -12.07 -6.25
N VAL A 219 -15.52 -10.81 -6.64
CA VAL A 219 -14.40 -10.07 -6.03
C VAL A 219 -14.69 -9.66 -4.58
N ARG A 220 -15.95 -9.40 -4.23
CA ARG A 220 -16.37 -9.06 -2.86
C ARG A 220 -16.40 -10.25 -1.91
N GLN A 221 -16.54 -11.46 -2.43
CA GLN A 221 -16.62 -12.70 -1.64
C GLN A 221 -15.25 -13.32 -1.33
N LEU A 222 -14.18 -12.76 -1.89
CA LEU A 222 -12.79 -13.16 -1.62
C LEU A 222 -12.26 -12.50 -0.35
#